data_1f90ab1220bba2c687ce63a42272d5c4
#
_entry.id   1f90ab1220bba2c687ce63a42272d5c4
#
_cell.length_a   1.000
_cell.length_b   1.000
_cell.length_c   1.000
_cell.angle_alpha   90.00
_cell.angle_beta   90.00
_cell.angle_gamma   90.00
#
_symmetry.space_group_name_H-M   'P 1'
#
loop_
_entity.id
_entity.type
_entity.pdbx_description
1 polymer ?
#
loop_
_entity_poly.entity_id
_entity_poly.type
_entity_poly.pdbx_seq_one_letter_code
_entity_poly.pdbx_strand_id
1 'polypeptide(L)'
;MQPLRRYAFDAAILFSDILTIPDALGQGLYFSEGEGPKFRKVIRTAADVEQLPDVDIADELSYVTDAVSVIRKELNGAVPLIGFSGSPWTLATYMIEGGGSKDFRLAKQFMYDNPEAMHLLLEKLADSVTDYLNAQIRAGAQAVQIFDTWGGILSGNA
;
A
#
# COMPACT_ATOMS: atom_id res chain seq x y z
N MET A 1 -4.99 -20.57 -5.48
CA MET A 1 -4.65 -21.78 -6.30
C MET A 1 -5.73 -22.17 -7.30
N GLN A 2 -7.05 -22.04 -6.98
CA GLN A 2 -8.13 -22.46 -7.92
C GLN A 2 -8.05 -21.81 -9.32
N PRO A 3 -7.83 -20.48 -9.47
CA PRO A 3 -7.72 -19.86 -10.80
C PRO A 3 -6.56 -20.43 -11.63
N LEU A 4 -5.40 -20.67 -11.00
CA LEU A 4 -4.21 -21.23 -11.66
C LEU A 4 -4.40 -22.67 -12.16
N ARG A 5 -5.34 -23.42 -11.54
CA ARG A 5 -5.70 -24.76 -12.00
C ARG A 5 -6.68 -24.75 -13.16
N ARG A 6 -7.43 -23.64 -13.33
CA ARG A 6 -8.47 -23.49 -14.36
C ARG A 6 -7.96 -22.79 -15.61
N TYR A 7 -7.00 -21.90 -15.46
CA TYR A 7 -6.52 -21.02 -16.52
C TYR A 7 -5.00 -21.11 -16.61
N ALA A 8 -4.46 -21.05 -17.82
CA ALA A 8 -3.02 -21.02 -18.07
C ALA A 8 -2.50 -19.59 -17.88
N PHE A 9 -2.23 -19.20 -16.65
CA PHE A 9 -1.59 -17.93 -16.34
C PHE A 9 -0.08 -18.04 -16.38
N ASP A 10 0.60 -16.97 -16.81
CA ASP A 10 2.06 -16.88 -16.85
C ASP A 10 2.67 -16.52 -15.49
N ALA A 11 1.89 -15.95 -14.58
CA ALA A 11 2.31 -15.59 -13.22
C ALA A 11 1.14 -15.63 -12.23
N ALA A 12 1.45 -15.70 -10.96
CA ALA A 12 0.51 -15.50 -9.86
C ALA A 12 0.86 -14.21 -9.13
N ILE A 13 -0.14 -13.46 -8.69
CA ILE A 13 0.04 -12.34 -7.78
C ILE A 13 -0.62 -12.67 -6.45
N LEU A 14 0.08 -12.37 -5.35
CA LEU A 14 -0.54 -12.44 -4.04
C LEU A 14 -1.62 -11.34 -3.95
N PHE A 15 -2.85 -11.71 -3.65
CA PHE A 15 -3.88 -10.71 -3.35
C PHE A 15 -3.82 -10.35 -1.86
N SER A 16 -3.58 -9.06 -1.60
CA SER A 16 -3.72 -8.39 -0.31
C SER A 16 -4.33 -7.01 -0.59
N ASP A 17 -4.54 -6.19 0.43
CA ASP A 17 -4.96 -4.81 0.23
C ASP A 17 -3.73 -3.89 0.13
N ILE A 18 -3.73 -2.91 -0.80
CA ILE A 18 -2.66 -1.90 -0.86
C ILE A 18 -2.62 -1.01 0.39
N LEU A 19 -3.72 -0.97 1.16
CA LEU A 19 -3.87 -0.12 2.35
C LEU A 19 -3.40 -0.78 3.65
N THR A 20 -2.74 -1.94 3.57
CA THR A 20 -2.16 -2.61 4.74
C THR A 20 -1.09 -1.76 5.43
N ILE A 21 -0.25 -1.03 4.67
CA ILE A 21 0.76 -0.13 5.25
C ILE A 21 0.10 1.03 6.02
N PRO A 22 -0.85 1.80 5.46
CA PRO A 22 -1.60 2.78 6.23
C PRO A 22 -2.29 2.22 7.49
N ASP A 23 -2.79 1.00 7.43
CA ASP A 23 -3.39 0.32 8.60
C ASP A 23 -2.36 0.03 9.68
N ALA A 24 -1.20 -0.51 9.31
CA ALA A 24 -0.05 -0.73 10.20
C ALA A 24 0.43 0.59 10.85
N LEU A 25 0.36 1.70 10.11
CA LEU A 25 0.64 3.04 10.61
C LEU A 25 -0.51 3.63 11.47
N GLY A 26 -1.48 2.81 11.87
CA GLY A 26 -2.50 3.15 12.84
C GLY A 26 -3.68 3.95 12.31
N GLN A 27 -3.91 3.98 10.99
CA GLN A 27 -5.05 4.69 10.40
C GLN A 27 -6.39 3.97 10.66
N GLY A 28 -6.36 2.67 10.97
CA GLY A 28 -7.54 1.88 11.32
C GLY A 28 -8.45 1.66 10.12
N LEU A 29 -7.97 0.82 9.19
CA LEU A 29 -8.70 0.42 7.99
C LEU A 29 -9.99 -0.31 8.35
N TYR A 30 -11.09 0.04 7.68
CA TYR A 30 -12.34 -0.69 7.74
C TYR A 30 -13.08 -0.67 6.41
N PHE A 31 -13.97 -1.61 6.21
CA PHE A 31 -14.78 -1.72 5.01
C PHE A 31 -16.24 -1.37 5.34
N SER A 32 -16.81 -0.46 4.54
CA SER A 32 -18.22 -0.10 4.61
C SER A 32 -18.93 -0.69 3.41
N GLU A 33 -20.09 -1.29 3.61
CA GLU A 33 -20.86 -1.92 2.54
C GLU A 33 -21.23 -0.89 1.47
N GLY A 34 -20.86 -1.17 0.21
CA GLY A 34 -21.10 -0.29 -0.93
C GLY A 34 -20.17 0.93 -1.06
N GLU A 35 -19.27 1.18 -0.10
CA GLU A 35 -18.42 2.38 -0.10
C GLU A 35 -16.91 2.11 -0.24
N GLY A 36 -16.52 0.82 -0.17
CA GLY A 36 -15.11 0.42 -0.26
C GLY A 36 -14.30 0.66 1.04
N PRO A 37 -12.98 0.66 0.95
CA PRO A 37 -12.10 0.83 2.10
C PRO A 37 -12.12 2.28 2.61
N LYS A 38 -12.10 2.42 3.95
CA LYS A 38 -12.05 3.71 4.66
C LYS A 38 -11.12 3.64 5.85
N PHE A 39 -10.68 4.80 6.30
CA PHE A 39 -9.87 4.95 7.51
C PHE A 39 -10.64 5.64 8.63
N ARG A 40 -10.43 5.17 9.87
CA ARG A 40 -10.99 5.80 11.08
C ARG A 40 -10.26 7.07 11.44
N LYS A 41 -8.95 7.10 11.21
CA LYS A 41 -8.09 8.28 11.36
C LYS A 41 -7.65 8.73 9.97
N VAL A 42 -7.55 10.03 9.80
CA VAL A 42 -7.16 10.64 8.52
C VAL A 42 -6.15 11.75 8.77
N ILE A 43 -5.28 11.99 7.82
CA ILE A 43 -4.30 13.08 7.89
C ILE A 43 -4.93 14.37 7.39
N ARG A 44 -4.87 15.41 8.21
CA ARG A 44 -5.39 16.75 7.90
C ARG A 44 -4.39 17.87 8.16
N THR A 45 -3.43 17.63 9.03
CA THR A 45 -2.45 18.61 9.49
C THR A 45 -1.04 18.05 9.45
N ALA A 46 -0.02 18.93 9.51
CA ALA A 46 1.36 18.52 9.66
C ALA A 46 1.58 17.69 10.94
N ALA A 47 0.91 18.07 12.03
CA ALA A 47 0.99 17.34 13.29
C ALA A 47 0.49 15.88 13.18
N ASP A 48 -0.51 15.60 12.33
CA ASP A 48 -0.98 14.22 12.09
C ASP A 48 0.11 13.38 11.45
N VAL A 49 0.92 13.96 10.57
CA VAL A 49 2.06 13.29 9.92
C VAL A 49 3.19 13.02 10.92
N GLU A 50 3.50 14.00 11.76
CA GLU A 50 4.53 13.88 12.80
C GLU A 50 4.18 12.81 13.84
N GLN A 51 2.88 12.63 14.13
CA GLN A 51 2.36 11.66 15.10
C GLN A 51 2.18 10.25 14.54
N LEU A 52 2.46 10.02 13.25
CA LEU A 52 2.48 8.66 12.71
C LEU A 52 3.50 7.82 13.47
N PRO A 53 3.11 6.63 13.97
CA PRO A 53 3.99 5.79 14.73
C PRO A 53 5.16 5.29 13.88
N ASP A 54 6.28 5.09 14.53
CA ASP A 54 7.41 4.35 13.99
C ASP A 54 7.18 2.87 14.29
N VAL A 55 6.91 2.07 13.26
CA VAL A 55 6.56 0.65 13.39
C VAL A 55 7.48 -0.20 12.51
N ASP A 56 7.80 -1.40 12.97
CA ASP A 56 8.43 -2.41 12.12
C ASP A 56 7.38 -2.98 11.16
N ILE A 57 7.38 -2.46 9.93
CA ILE A 57 6.43 -2.85 8.89
C ILE A 57 6.53 -4.35 8.56
N ALA A 58 7.73 -4.92 8.63
CA ALA A 58 7.92 -6.34 8.33
C ALA A 58 7.30 -7.24 9.38
N ASP A 59 7.34 -6.82 10.65
CA ASP A 59 6.71 -7.53 11.77
C ASP A 59 5.18 -7.36 11.76
N GLU A 60 4.70 -6.12 11.68
CA GLU A 60 3.26 -5.80 11.65
C GLU A 60 2.53 -6.48 10.48
N LEU A 61 3.18 -6.61 9.32
CA LEU A 61 2.63 -7.26 8.14
C LEU A 61 3.15 -8.69 7.92
N SER A 62 3.65 -9.34 8.98
CA SER A 62 4.17 -10.72 8.92
C SER A 62 3.16 -11.72 8.36
N TYR A 63 1.86 -11.55 8.62
CA TYR A 63 0.81 -12.39 8.07
C TYR A 63 0.78 -12.39 6.52
N VAL A 64 1.19 -11.29 5.87
CA VAL A 64 1.30 -11.21 4.39
C VAL A 64 2.54 -11.99 3.92
N THR A 65 3.68 -11.83 4.59
CA THR A 65 4.91 -12.54 4.23
C THR A 65 4.79 -14.05 4.48
N ASP A 66 4.06 -14.46 5.51
CA ASP A 66 3.70 -15.85 5.74
C ASP A 66 2.85 -16.40 4.60
N ALA A 67 1.85 -15.63 4.14
CA ALA A 67 1.04 -16.01 2.98
C ALA A 67 1.89 -16.12 1.70
N VAL A 68 2.84 -15.20 1.46
CA VAL A 68 3.80 -15.30 0.35
C VAL A 68 4.56 -16.62 0.42
N SER A 69 5.10 -16.96 1.59
CA SER A 69 5.87 -18.19 1.80
C SER A 69 5.06 -19.46 1.55
N VAL A 70 3.81 -19.50 2.02
CA VAL A 70 2.90 -20.63 1.80
C VAL A 70 2.53 -20.75 0.33
N ILE A 71 2.13 -19.66 -0.32
CA ILE A 71 1.74 -19.66 -1.74
C ILE A 71 2.95 -20.06 -2.60
N ARG A 72 4.14 -19.55 -2.29
CA ARG A 72 5.37 -19.89 -3.02
C ARG A 72 5.66 -21.39 -3.00
N LYS A 73 5.47 -22.03 -1.84
CA LYS A 73 5.59 -23.50 -1.71
C LYS A 73 4.53 -24.25 -2.50
N GLU A 74 3.26 -23.82 -2.40
CA GLU A 74 2.15 -24.45 -3.10
C GLU A 74 2.22 -24.31 -4.62
N LEU A 75 2.81 -23.23 -5.13
CA LEU A 75 3.08 -23.05 -6.56
C LEU A 75 4.11 -24.04 -7.09
N ASN A 76 5.02 -24.50 -6.25
CA ASN A 76 6.04 -25.50 -6.58
C ASN A 76 6.75 -25.25 -7.93
N GLY A 77 6.99 -23.98 -8.27
CA GLY A 77 7.65 -23.58 -9.50
C GLY A 77 6.78 -23.56 -10.77
N ALA A 78 5.49 -23.83 -10.66
CA ALA A 78 4.58 -23.85 -11.82
C ALA A 78 4.51 -22.49 -12.54
N VAL A 79 4.46 -21.41 -11.79
CA VAL A 79 4.51 -20.01 -12.27
C VAL A 79 5.21 -19.13 -11.25
N PRO A 80 5.81 -17.99 -11.65
CA PRO A 80 6.39 -17.04 -10.71
C PRO A 80 5.31 -16.38 -9.84
N LEU A 81 5.69 -16.00 -8.60
CA LEU A 81 4.85 -15.28 -7.66
C LEU A 81 5.27 -13.80 -7.63
N ILE A 82 4.31 -12.90 -7.84
CA ILE A 82 4.46 -11.46 -7.77
C ILE A 82 3.95 -10.99 -6.41
N GLY A 83 4.81 -10.27 -5.66
CA GLY A 83 4.41 -9.45 -4.53
C GLY A 83 4.04 -8.04 -4.97
N PHE A 84 3.42 -7.23 -4.10
CA PHE A 84 3.06 -5.87 -4.46
C PHE A 84 2.89 -4.93 -3.28
N SER A 85 2.84 -3.64 -3.58
CA SER A 85 2.46 -2.56 -2.68
C SER A 85 1.77 -1.44 -3.46
N GLY A 86 1.04 -0.57 -2.77
CA GLY A 86 0.69 0.75 -3.30
C GLY A 86 1.93 1.64 -3.34
N SER A 87 1.94 2.64 -4.26
CA SER A 87 2.97 3.68 -4.26
C SER A 87 2.80 4.63 -3.06
N PRO A 88 3.87 5.29 -2.60
CA PRO A 88 3.76 6.30 -1.54
C PRO A 88 2.70 7.37 -1.81
N TRP A 89 2.61 7.87 -3.04
CA TRP A 89 1.60 8.85 -3.43
C TRP A 89 0.18 8.28 -3.33
N THR A 90 -0.06 7.10 -3.89
CA THR A 90 -1.39 6.46 -3.82
C THR A 90 -1.79 6.22 -2.36
N LEU A 91 -0.89 5.74 -1.51
CA LEU A 91 -1.17 5.53 -0.08
C LEU A 91 -1.45 6.85 0.63
N ALA A 92 -0.64 7.89 0.40
CA ALA A 92 -0.84 9.23 0.97
C ALA A 92 -2.22 9.80 0.61
N THR A 93 -2.66 9.65 -0.64
CA THR A 93 -3.98 10.13 -1.06
C THR A 93 -5.11 9.46 -0.28
N TYR A 94 -5.06 8.15 -0.07
CA TYR A 94 -6.04 7.43 0.76
C TYR A 94 -6.00 7.86 2.23
N MET A 95 -4.80 8.06 2.81
CA MET A 95 -4.64 8.51 4.19
C MET A 95 -5.20 9.93 4.40
N ILE A 96 -5.08 10.81 3.40
CA ILE A 96 -5.57 12.18 3.45
C ILE A 96 -7.06 12.24 3.12
N GLU A 97 -7.53 11.60 2.06
CA GLU A 97 -8.95 11.60 1.68
C GLU A 97 -9.82 10.80 2.67
N GLY A 98 -9.24 9.78 3.30
CA GLY A 98 -9.94 8.87 4.21
C GLY A 98 -10.65 7.72 3.51
N GLY A 99 -10.48 7.60 2.19
CA GLY A 99 -11.10 6.61 1.32
C GLY A 99 -10.90 6.97 -0.15
N GLY A 100 -11.71 6.37 -1.03
CA GLY A 100 -11.70 6.73 -2.45
C GLY A 100 -12.20 8.15 -2.69
N SER A 101 -11.59 8.87 -3.64
CA SER A 101 -11.96 10.22 -4.04
C SER A 101 -12.02 10.33 -5.56
N LYS A 102 -12.85 11.25 -6.08
CA LYS A 102 -12.96 11.50 -7.53
C LYS A 102 -11.99 12.58 -8.01
N ASP A 103 -11.78 13.60 -7.21
CA ASP A 103 -11.02 14.81 -7.56
C ASP A 103 -9.75 15.00 -6.72
N PHE A 104 -9.58 14.23 -5.64
CA PHE A 104 -8.44 14.29 -4.72
C PHE A 104 -8.18 15.71 -4.21
N ARG A 105 -9.26 16.43 -3.89
CA ARG A 105 -9.18 17.83 -3.51
C ARG A 105 -8.40 18.04 -2.21
N LEU A 106 -8.63 17.18 -1.21
CA LEU A 106 -7.96 17.31 0.08
C LEU A 106 -6.47 16.97 -0.03
N ALA A 107 -6.11 15.91 -0.79
CA ALA A 107 -4.73 15.54 -1.02
C ALA A 107 -3.96 16.64 -1.77
N LYS A 108 -4.56 17.21 -2.83
CA LYS A 108 -3.97 18.32 -3.57
C LYS A 108 -3.84 19.57 -2.70
N GLN A 109 -4.88 19.91 -1.95
CA GLN A 109 -4.84 21.03 -1.03
C GLN A 109 -3.74 20.87 0.00
N PHE A 110 -3.64 19.68 0.64
CA PHE A 110 -2.60 19.38 1.62
C PHE A 110 -1.20 19.54 1.02
N MET A 111 -0.99 19.05 -0.20
CA MET A 111 0.29 19.16 -0.91
C MET A 111 0.71 20.61 -1.14
N TYR A 112 -0.22 21.50 -1.49
CA TYR A 112 0.09 22.92 -1.73
C TYR A 112 0.18 23.75 -0.45
N ASP A 113 -0.68 23.46 0.54
CA ASP A 113 -0.74 24.23 1.78
C ASP A 113 0.34 23.80 2.79
N ASN A 114 0.79 22.52 2.72
CA ASN A 114 1.75 21.92 3.65
C ASN A 114 2.80 21.07 2.92
N PRO A 115 3.62 21.65 2.01
CA PRO A 115 4.54 20.87 1.18
C PRO A 115 5.58 20.09 1.99
N GLU A 116 6.10 20.65 3.06
CA GLU A 116 7.09 19.98 3.94
C GLU A 116 6.47 18.76 4.63
N ALA A 117 5.23 18.88 5.12
CA ALA A 117 4.52 17.76 5.73
C ALA A 117 4.16 16.67 4.70
N MET A 118 3.81 17.06 3.47
CA MET A 118 3.59 16.11 2.39
C MET A 118 4.88 15.35 2.06
N HIS A 119 6.02 16.05 1.95
CA HIS A 119 7.31 15.37 1.73
C HIS A 119 7.65 14.40 2.85
N LEU A 120 7.48 14.79 4.11
CA LEU A 120 7.69 13.92 5.26
C LEU A 120 6.77 12.68 5.21
N LEU A 121 5.49 12.84 4.85
CA LEU A 121 4.56 11.73 4.70
C LEU A 121 5.01 10.76 3.59
N LEU A 122 5.40 11.31 2.43
CA LEU A 122 5.87 10.50 1.31
C LEU A 122 7.17 9.77 1.61
N GLU A 123 8.09 10.39 2.35
CA GLU A 123 9.34 9.76 2.80
C GLU A 123 9.06 8.58 3.74
N LYS A 124 8.26 8.80 4.80
CA LYS A 124 7.82 7.72 5.70
C LYS A 124 7.15 6.56 4.96
N LEU A 125 6.30 6.87 3.98
CA LEU A 125 5.64 5.85 3.17
C LEU A 125 6.62 5.14 2.22
N ALA A 126 7.60 5.85 1.66
CA ALA A 126 8.62 5.24 0.80
C ALA A 126 9.48 4.23 1.58
N ASP A 127 9.88 4.58 2.80
CA ASP A 127 10.61 3.67 3.69
C ASP A 127 9.74 2.45 4.03
N SER A 128 8.49 2.67 4.44
CA SER A 128 7.54 1.59 4.75
C SER A 128 7.29 0.65 3.56
N VAL A 129 7.12 1.20 2.35
CA VAL A 129 6.95 0.42 1.11
C VAL A 129 8.21 -0.37 0.80
N THR A 130 9.39 0.23 1.00
CA THR A 130 10.68 -0.42 0.78
C THR A 130 10.84 -1.63 1.70
N ASP A 131 10.60 -1.46 2.99
CA ASP A 131 10.70 -2.54 3.98
C ASP A 131 9.69 -3.66 3.71
N TYR A 132 8.46 -3.30 3.37
CA TYR A 132 7.41 -4.24 3.03
C TYR A 132 7.73 -5.07 1.77
N LEU A 133 8.20 -4.43 0.70
CA LEU A 133 8.57 -5.13 -0.53
C LEU A 133 9.79 -6.03 -0.32
N ASN A 134 10.79 -5.56 0.43
CA ASN A 134 11.95 -6.37 0.80
C ASN A 134 11.55 -7.59 1.64
N ALA A 135 10.59 -7.44 2.55
CA ALA A 135 10.06 -8.56 3.33
C ALA A 135 9.36 -9.59 2.43
N GLN A 136 8.55 -9.16 1.46
CA GLN A 136 7.92 -10.04 0.48
C GLN A 136 8.95 -10.78 -0.41
N ILE A 137 10.02 -10.10 -0.83
CA ILE A 137 11.12 -10.73 -1.60
C ILE A 137 11.80 -11.79 -0.74
N ARG A 138 12.15 -11.49 0.52
CA ARG A 138 12.74 -12.47 1.45
C ARG A 138 11.82 -13.67 1.69
N ALA A 139 10.51 -13.45 1.69
CA ALA A 139 9.50 -14.50 1.86
C ALA A 139 9.31 -15.37 0.60
N GLY A 140 9.87 -14.97 -0.56
CA GLY A 140 9.90 -15.77 -1.78
C GLY A 140 9.15 -15.18 -2.97
N ALA A 141 8.71 -13.93 -2.94
CA ALA A 141 8.23 -13.23 -4.13
C ALA A 141 9.38 -13.12 -5.16
N GLN A 142 9.08 -13.42 -6.42
CA GLN A 142 10.09 -13.48 -7.49
C GLN A 142 10.10 -12.22 -8.36
N ALA A 143 9.05 -11.42 -8.26
CA ALA A 143 8.93 -10.08 -8.79
C ALA A 143 8.09 -9.25 -7.83
N VAL A 144 8.19 -7.93 -7.90
CA VAL A 144 7.35 -7.00 -7.15
C VAL A 144 6.75 -5.96 -8.08
N GLN A 145 5.52 -5.55 -7.77
CA GLN A 145 4.76 -4.54 -8.49
C GLN A 145 4.38 -3.41 -7.55
N ILE A 146 4.67 -2.17 -7.94
CA ILE A 146 4.17 -0.97 -7.25
C ILE A 146 2.97 -0.44 -8.03
N PHE A 147 1.81 -0.36 -7.37
CA PHE A 147 0.60 0.21 -7.95
C PHE A 147 0.51 1.70 -7.64
N ASP A 148 0.67 2.53 -8.68
CA ASP A 148 0.51 3.98 -8.57
C ASP A 148 -0.75 4.45 -9.30
N THR A 149 -1.90 3.98 -8.82
CA THR A 149 -3.21 4.23 -9.43
C THR A 149 -3.50 5.71 -9.59
N TRP A 150 -3.03 6.53 -8.65
CA TRP A 150 -3.33 7.96 -8.59
C TRP A 150 -2.18 8.87 -9.03
N GLY A 151 -1.06 8.32 -9.49
CA GLY A 151 0.07 9.12 -10.00
C GLY A 151 -0.32 10.01 -11.19
N GLY A 152 -1.26 9.55 -12.02
CA GLY A 152 -1.73 10.32 -13.18
C GLY A 152 -2.54 11.59 -12.88
N ILE A 153 -2.88 11.86 -11.61
CA ILE A 153 -3.56 13.12 -11.22
C ILE A 153 -2.60 14.27 -10.92
N LEU A 154 -1.30 13.96 -10.83
CA LEU A 154 -0.25 14.96 -10.61
C LEU A 154 0.06 15.68 -11.92
N SER A 155 0.32 17.00 -11.83
CA SER A 155 0.87 17.77 -12.96
C SER A 155 2.39 17.60 -13.02
N GLY A 156 3.00 17.89 -14.18
CA GLY A 156 4.44 17.78 -14.36
C GLY A 156 5.29 18.72 -13.47
N ASN A 157 4.64 19.59 -12.69
CA ASN A 157 5.26 20.53 -11.75
C ASN A 157 4.80 20.30 -10.30
N ALA A 158 4.19 19.18 -10.00
CA ALA A 158 3.73 18.81 -8.68
C ALA A 158 4.79 18.03 -7.90
#